data_a1e4bb5ec6e1487e9b93c6847e1be840
#
_entry.id   a1e4bb5ec6e1487e9b93c6847e1be840
#
_cell.length_a   1.000
_cell.length_b   1.000
_cell.length_c   1.000
_cell.angle_alpha   90.00
_cell.angle_beta   90.00
_cell.angle_gamma   90.00
#
_symmetry.space_group_name_H-M   'P 1'
#
loop_
_entity.id
_entity.type
_entity.pdbx_description
1 polymer ?
#
loop_
_entity_poly.entity_id
_entity_poly.type
_entity_poly.pdbx_seq_one_letter_code
_entity_poly.pdbx_strand_id
1 'polypeptide(L)'
;MAGHLQFVKSIKITTDQSTTSVTNVFSDAYSVYEIYADGISTVGTNQSDLNMRFIDSSDNVISDNEYDYAHKIMRADTTFSEQKNTGQAQFLRAFSESTDQKPEGQGAKICVFNPYDSDTYTYITYQSNTTTSALKIAMKGIGVHKSVERITGFQMHEINGNRPYNGGHITVYGVK
;
A
#
# COMPACT_ATOMS: atom_id res chain seq x y z
N MET A 1 -20.07 16.74 -15.36
CA MET A 1 -19.71 16.52 -13.94
C MET A 1 -18.20 16.51 -13.85
N ALA A 2 -17.61 17.35 -13.04
CA ALA A 2 -16.17 17.36 -12.81
C ALA A 2 -15.79 16.03 -12.12
N GLY A 3 -14.61 15.50 -12.45
CA GLY A 3 -14.13 14.25 -11.88
C GLY A 3 -14.10 14.29 -10.35
N HIS A 4 -14.47 13.18 -9.74
CA HIS A 4 -14.66 13.08 -8.31
C HIS A 4 -13.35 12.95 -7.50
N LEU A 5 -12.17 12.89 -8.15
CA LEU A 5 -10.88 12.81 -7.49
C LEU A 5 -10.32 14.20 -7.22
N GLN A 6 -10.00 14.48 -5.98
CA GLN A 6 -9.36 15.70 -5.52
C GLN A 6 -7.92 15.37 -5.08
N PHE A 7 -6.94 16.04 -5.69
CA PHE A 7 -5.54 15.87 -5.33
C PHE A 7 -5.30 16.27 -3.86
N VAL A 8 -4.63 15.41 -3.12
CA VAL A 8 -4.24 15.66 -1.72
C VAL A 8 -2.73 15.84 -1.62
N LYS A 9 -1.95 14.86 -2.03
CA LYS A 9 -0.49 14.89 -1.90
C LYS A 9 0.17 13.96 -2.93
N SER A 10 1.36 14.33 -3.36
CA SER A 10 2.25 13.42 -4.11
C SER A 10 3.66 13.51 -3.53
N ILE A 11 4.31 12.37 -3.41
CA ILE A 11 5.72 12.27 -3.02
C ILE A 11 6.48 11.49 -4.08
N LYS A 12 7.72 11.89 -4.32
CA LYS A 12 8.67 11.19 -5.19
C LYS A 12 9.72 10.51 -4.32
N ILE A 13 9.98 9.25 -4.57
CA ILE A 13 11.04 8.49 -3.90
C ILE A 13 12.33 8.67 -4.70
N THR A 14 13.31 9.37 -4.13
CA THR A 14 14.54 9.76 -4.84
C THR A 14 15.80 9.13 -4.27
N THR A 15 15.70 8.47 -3.14
CA THR A 15 16.83 7.83 -2.43
C THR A 15 16.45 6.43 -2.01
N ASP A 16 17.45 5.58 -1.83
CA ASP A 16 17.27 4.22 -1.33
C ASP A 16 16.73 4.25 0.10
N GLN A 17 15.61 3.60 0.32
CA GLN A 17 14.95 3.54 1.62
C GLN A 17 14.12 2.26 1.77
N SER A 18 13.96 1.78 2.99
CA SER A 18 13.13 0.62 3.32
C SER A 18 11.76 0.99 3.86
N THR A 19 11.54 2.27 4.16
CA THR A 19 10.26 2.81 4.66
C THR A 19 9.97 4.17 4.03
N THR A 20 8.71 4.42 3.73
CA THR A 20 8.20 5.71 3.25
C THR A 20 6.92 6.04 3.98
N SER A 21 6.96 7.03 4.86
CA SER A 21 5.78 7.54 5.57
C SER A 21 5.15 8.69 4.81
N VAL A 22 3.84 8.61 4.64
CA VAL A 22 3.00 9.63 4.00
C VAL A 22 2.01 10.11 5.04
N THR A 23 2.36 11.20 5.73
CA THR A 23 1.60 11.75 6.85
C THR A 23 0.65 12.86 6.42
N ASN A 24 -0.40 13.10 7.23
CA ASN A 24 -1.36 14.19 7.05
C ASN A 24 -2.04 14.19 5.67
N VAL A 25 -2.50 12.99 5.26
CA VAL A 25 -3.21 12.80 3.99
C VAL A 25 -4.66 12.36 4.15
N PHE A 26 -5.04 11.87 5.32
CA PHE A 26 -6.41 11.55 5.65
C PHE A 26 -6.96 12.57 6.65
N SER A 27 -8.17 13.05 6.39
CA SER A 27 -8.88 14.03 7.21
C SER A 27 -10.40 13.79 7.12
N ASP A 28 -11.19 14.59 7.77
CA ASP A 28 -12.66 14.56 7.69
C ASP A 28 -13.24 15.11 6.36
N ALA A 29 -12.36 15.59 5.46
CA ALA A 29 -12.79 16.13 4.18
C ALA A 29 -13.35 15.04 3.22
N TYR A 30 -12.94 13.78 3.40
CA TYR A 30 -13.35 12.67 2.54
C TYR A 30 -13.51 11.39 3.35
N SER A 31 -14.54 10.60 3.02
CA SER A 31 -14.72 9.26 3.59
C SER A 31 -13.94 8.17 2.83
N VAL A 32 -13.52 8.47 1.60
CA VAL A 32 -12.79 7.54 0.74
C VAL A 32 -11.57 8.23 0.16
N TYR A 33 -10.45 7.53 0.16
CA TYR A 33 -9.21 7.97 -0.47
C TYR A 33 -8.70 6.93 -1.46
N GLU A 34 -8.08 7.38 -2.53
CA GLU A 34 -7.35 6.55 -3.46
C GLU A 34 -5.86 6.87 -3.41
N ILE A 35 -5.05 5.83 -3.25
CA ILE A 35 -3.58 5.88 -3.25
C ILE A 35 -3.11 5.21 -4.52
N TYR A 36 -2.26 5.89 -5.28
CA TYR A 36 -1.57 5.36 -6.45
C TYR A 36 -0.08 5.32 -6.17
N ALA A 37 0.54 4.18 -6.44
CA ALA A 37 1.99 4.03 -6.42
C ALA A 37 2.45 3.52 -7.79
N ASP A 38 3.50 4.09 -8.33
CA ASP A 38 4.05 3.71 -9.63
C ASP A 38 5.58 3.80 -9.66
N GLY A 39 6.19 2.99 -10.54
CA GLY A 39 7.62 3.07 -10.86
C GLY A 39 8.57 2.76 -9.71
N ILE A 40 8.09 2.15 -8.62
CA ILE A 40 8.93 1.77 -7.48
C ILE A 40 9.66 0.48 -7.82
N SER A 41 10.96 0.39 -7.51
CA SER A 41 11.77 -0.80 -7.72
C SER A 41 12.68 -1.06 -6.52
N THR A 42 12.95 -2.32 -6.19
CA THR A 42 13.98 -2.64 -5.18
C THR A 42 15.37 -2.30 -5.71
N VAL A 43 16.27 -2.05 -4.78
CA VAL A 43 17.70 -1.87 -5.06
C VAL A 43 18.38 -3.22 -4.83
N GLY A 44 19.11 -3.70 -5.87
CA GLY A 44 19.76 -5.01 -5.83
C GLY A 44 18.91 -6.15 -6.44
N THR A 45 19.38 -7.38 -6.34
CA THR A 45 18.87 -8.54 -7.09
C THR A 45 17.72 -9.29 -6.39
N ASN A 46 17.25 -8.81 -5.26
CA ASN A 46 16.28 -9.53 -4.45
C ASN A 46 14.88 -8.94 -4.57
N GLN A 47 13.91 -9.82 -4.74
CA GLN A 47 12.50 -9.46 -4.60
C GLN A 47 12.16 -9.13 -3.14
N SER A 48 11.23 -8.23 -2.93
CA SER A 48 10.74 -7.89 -1.61
C SER A 48 9.26 -7.53 -1.60
N ASP A 49 8.60 -7.83 -0.51
CA ASP A 49 7.21 -7.46 -0.28
C ASP A 49 7.13 -6.01 0.21
N LEU A 50 6.37 -5.19 -0.50
CA LEU A 50 6.03 -3.83 -0.08
C LEU A 50 4.65 -3.83 0.58
N ASN A 51 4.68 -3.64 1.88
CA ASN A 51 3.54 -3.73 2.77
C ASN A 51 3.03 -2.35 3.15
N MET A 52 1.87 -2.32 3.80
CA MET A 52 1.27 -1.09 4.29
C MET A 52 0.94 -1.20 5.77
N ARG A 53 1.26 -0.13 6.50
CA ARG A 53 0.78 0.17 7.85
C ARG A 53 0.09 1.51 7.86
N PHE A 54 -0.81 1.70 8.80
CA PHE A 54 -1.39 3.02 9.04
C PHE A 54 -0.56 3.86 10.00
N ILE A 55 -0.84 5.16 10.02
CA ILE A 55 -0.24 6.14 10.93
C ILE A 55 -1.40 6.81 11.67
N ASP A 56 -1.33 6.81 13.01
CA ASP A 56 -2.34 7.37 13.89
C ASP A 56 -2.33 8.92 13.93
N SER A 57 -3.22 9.49 14.73
CA SER A 57 -3.31 10.94 14.90
C SER A 57 -2.17 11.57 15.71
N SER A 58 -1.29 10.76 16.27
CA SER A 58 -0.07 11.17 16.99
C SER A 58 1.20 10.97 16.16
N ASP A 59 1.06 10.70 14.85
CA ASP A 59 2.13 10.40 13.91
C ASP A 59 2.91 9.09 14.21
N ASN A 60 2.33 8.17 15.00
CA ASN A 60 2.94 6.86 15.24
C ASN A 60 2.52 5.86 14.15
N VAL A 61 3.45 5.03 13.72
CA VAL A 61 3.16 3.89 12.85
C VAL A 61 2.50 2.80 13.68
N ILE A 62 1.29 2.39 13.29
CA ILE A 62 0.54 1.33 13.95
C ILE A 62 1.12 -0.01 13.52
N SER A 63 1.71 -0.75 14.45
CA SER A 63 2.35 -2.05 14.22
C SER A 63 1.80 -3.16 15.10
N ASP A 64 0.65 -2.94 15.73
CA ASP A 64 -0.04 -3.92 16.52
C ASP A 64 -0.74 -4.97 15.65
N ASN A 65 -1.09 -6.11 16.22
CA ASN A 65 -1.69 -7.25 15.52
C ASN A 65 -3.18 -7.03 15.22
N GLU A 66 -3.51 -5.92 14.57
CA GLU A 66 -4.88 -5.47 14.32
C GLU A 66 -5.31 -5.51 12.84
N TYR A 67 -4.42 -6.00 11.97
CA TYR A 67 -4.69 -6.07 10.54
C TYR A 67 -5.12 -7.48 10.12
N ASP A 68 -6.27 -7.57 9.44
CA ASP A 68 -6.66 -8.77 8.72
C ASP A 68 -6.65 -8.47 7.22
N TYR A 69 -6.23 -9.43 6.41
CA TYR A 69 -6.22 -9.28 4.95
C TYR A 69 -6.46 -10.60 4.22
N ALA A 70 -6.94 -10.46 2.99
CA ALA A 70 -6.99 -11.56 2.04
C ALA A 70 -6.74 -11.04 0.62
N HIS A 71 -5.94 -11.76 -0.17
CA HIS A 71 -5.72 -11.41 -1.56
C HIS A 71 -5.56 -12.64 -2.46
N LYS A 72 -5.92 -12.42 -3.72
CA LYS A 72 -5.67 -13.36 -4.81
C LYS A 72 -4.46 -12.91 -5.60
N ILE A 73 -3.58 -13.87 -5.88
CA ILE A 73 -2.38 -13.68 -6.69
C ILE A 73 -2.65 -14.32 -8.05
N MET A 74 -2.59 -13.52 -9.09
CA MET A 74 -2.79 -13.91 -10.48
C MET A 74 -1.43 -13.92 -11.18
N ARG A 75 -1.01 -15.08 -11.66
CA ARG A 75 0.26 -15.26 -12.39
C ARG A 75 -0.02 -15.58 -13.85
N ALA A 76 0.71 -14.95 -14.75
CA ALA A 76 0.50 -15.12 -16.19
C ALA A 76 1.01 -16.46 -16.74
N ASP A 77 1.80 -17.19 -15.96
CA ASP A 77 2.49 -18.41 -16.41
C ASP A 77 1.80 -19.71 -16.00
N THR A 78 1.10 -19.77 -14.87
CA THR A 78 0.64 -21.06 -14.35
C THR A 78 -0.71 -21.02 -13.65
N THR A 79 -0.76 -20.57 -12.39
CA THR A 79 -1.90 -20.76 -11.51
C THR A 79 -2.23 -19.52 -10.70
N PHE A 80 -3.48 -19.39 -10.36
CA PHE A 80 -3.91 -18.45 -9.35
C PHE A 80 -3.69 -19.07 -7.96
N SER A 81 -3.19 -18.27 -7.05
CA SER A 81 -3.10 -18.62 -5.64
C SER A 81 -3.76 -17.56 -4.78
N GLU A 82 -3.99 -17.88 -3.52
CA GLU A 82 -4.58 -16.96 -2.57
C GLU A 82 -3.80 -16.97 -1.26
N GLN A 83 -3.82 -15.86 -0.56
CA GLN A 83 -3.24 -15.72 0.75
C GLN A 83 -4.17 -14.89 1.63
N LYS A 84 -4.31 -15.31 2.89
CA LYS A 84 -5.09 -14.60 3.90
C LYS A 84 -4.42 -14.73 5.25
N ASN A 85 -4.63 -13.75 6.11
CA ASN A 85 -4.17 -13.82 7.49
C ASN A 85 -5.00 -12.89 8.38
N THR A 86 -5.00 -13.15 9.67
CA THR A 86 -5.67 -12.35 10.69
C THR A 86 -4.71 -11.97 11.80
N GLY A 87 -4.96 -10.85 12.49
CA GLY A 87 -4.12 -10.42 13.60
C GLY A 87 -2.67 -10.16 13.19
N GLN A 88 -2.47 -9.46 12.09
CA GLN A 88 -1.14 -9.12 11.59
C GLN A 88 -0.77 -7.69 11.94
N ALA A 89 0.52 -7.38 11.90
CA ALA A 89 1.06 -6.05 12.14
C ALA A 89 1.03 -5.14 10.88
N GLN A 90 0.41 -5.60 9.79
CA GLN A 90 0.43 -4.90 8.49
C GLN A 90 -0.50 -5.56 7.47
N PHE A 91 -0.85 -4.82 6.40
CA PHE A 91 -1.39 -5.40 5.17
C PHE A 91 -0.24 -5.89 4.29
N LEU A 92 -0.16 -7.20 4.08
CA LEU A 92 0.90 -7.79 3.26
C LEU A 92 0.69 -7.45 1.79
N ARG A 93 1.76 -7.03 1.11
CA ARG A 93 1.81 -6.78 -0.34
C ARG A 93 0.75 -5.81 -0.87
N ALA A 94 0.27 -4.89 -0.04
CA ALA A 94 -0.70 -3.89 -0.50
C ALA A 94 -0.14 -3.03 -1.64
N PHE A 95 1.18 -2.79 -1.63
CA PHE A 95 1.92 -2.12 -2.71
C PHE A 95 2.60 -3.08 -3.69
N SER A 96 2.36 -4.38 -3.61
CA SER A 96 2.94 -5.45 -4.45
C SER A 96 4.24 -6.05 -3.91
N GLU A 97 4.77 -6.99 -4.66
CA GLU A 97 6.18 -7.39 -4.57
C GLU A 97 7.01 -6.39 -5.38
N SER A 98 8.16 -6.03 -4.88
CA SER A 98 9.11 -5.19 -5.59
C SER A 98 10.16 -6.04 -6.31
N THR A 99 10.64 -5.55 -7.44
CA THR A 99 11.68 -6.19 -8.26
C THR A 99 12.77 -5.19 -8.61
N ASP A 100 13.99 -5.68 -8.81
CA ASP A 100 15.13 -4.90 -9.30
C ASP A 100 15.13 -4.66 -10.80
N GLN A 101 14.24 -5.30 -11.53
CA GLN A 101 14.21 -5.25 -12.98
C GLN A 101 13.61 -3.93 -13.49
N LYS A 102 14.43 -3.04 -13.96
CA LYS A 102 14.02 -1.90 -14.79
C LYS A 102 14.03 -2.36 -16.28
N PRO A 103 12.98 -2.17 -17.04
CA PRO A 103 11.82 -1.27 -16.91
C PRO A 103 10.55 -1.92 -16.30
N GLU A 104 10.65 -2.96 -15.55
CA GLU A 104 9.54 -3.79 -15.06
C GLU A 104 8.79 -3.19 -13.86
N GLY A 105 8.90 -1.87 -13.66
CA GLY A 105 8.32 -1.14 -12.53
C GLY A 105 6.94 -1.63 -12.10
N GLN A 106 6.71 -1.60 -10.82
CA GLN A 106 5.44 -2.00 -10.21
C GLN A 106 4.46 -0.84 -10.11
N GLY A 107 3.19 -1.19 -9.99
CA GLY A 107 2.13 -0.25 -9.73
C GLY A 107 1.13 -0.79 -8.71
N ALA A 108 0.52 0.12 -7.96
CA ALA A 108 -0.56 -0.22 -7.04
C ALA A 108 -1.63 0.87 -7.04
N LYS A 109 -2.89 0.44 -6.91
CA LYS A 109 -4.03 1.28 -6.55
C LYS A 109 -4.65 0.72 -5.27
N ILE A 110 -4.77 1.57 -4.24
CA ILE A 110 -5.37 1.22 -2.96
C ILE A 110 -6.51 2.20 -2.68
N CYS A 111 -7.71 1.70 -2.39
CA CYS A 111 -8.82 2.49 -1.86
C CYS A 111 -8.85 2.31 -0.35
N VAL A 112 -8.93 3.41 0.40
CA VAL A 112 -9.02 3.44 1.85
C VAL A 112 -10.35 4.03 2.23
N PHE A 113 -11.12 3.34 3.08
CA PHE A 113 -12.49 3.72 3.48
C PHE A 113 -12.51 4.10 4.96
N ASN A 114 -13.09 5.24 5.26
CA ASN A 114 -13.29 5.81 6.60
C ASN A 114 -12.02 5.94 7.46
N PRO A 115 -10.86 6.37 6.91
CA PRO A 115 -9.62 6.36 7.69
C PRO A 115 -9.65 7.35 8.87
N TYR A 116 -10.36 8.46 8.75
CA TYR A 116 -10.40 9.52 9.78
C TYR A 116 -11.55 9.38 10.78
N ASP A 117 -12.42 8.39 10.58
CA ASP A 117 -13.55 8.11 11.47
C ASP A 117 -13.08 7.30 12.68
N SER A 118 -13.22 7.86 13.89
CA SER A 118 -12.83 7.20 15.14
C SER A 118 -13.86 6.20 15.67
N ASP A 119 -15.01 6.04 15.01
CA ASP A 119 -16.11 5.20 15.45
C ASP A 119 -16.29 3.94 14.59
N THR A 120 -15.50 3.81 13.53
CA THR A 120 -15.54 2.67 12.60
C THR A 120 -14.15 2.09 12.34
N TYR A 121 -14.12 0.84 11.86
CA TYR A 121 -12.88 0.26 11.33
C TYR A 121 -12.50 0.89 9.99
N THR A 122 -11.19 0.94 9.74
CA THR A 122 -10.67 1.35 8.44
C THR A 122 -10.51 0.14 7.53
N TYR A 123 -11.15 0.19 6.35
CA TYR A 123 -11.08 -0.86 5.34
C TYR A 123 -10.22 -0.42 4.17
N ILE A 124 -9.59 -1.40 3.50
CA ILE A 124 -8.93 -1.18 2.23
C ILE A 124 -9.38 -2.20 1.18
N THR A 125 -9.38 -1.78 -0.06
CA THR A 125 -9.29 -2.67 -1.22
C THR A 125 -8.09 -2.27 -2.05
N TYR A 126 -7.40 -3.24 -2.66
CA TYR A 126 -6.20 -2.92 -3.45
C TYR A 126 -6.04 -3.80 -4.68
N GLN A 127 -5.37 -3.24 -5.67
CA GLN A 127 -4.88 -3.92 -6.85
C GLN A 127 -3.43 -3.51 -7.06
N SER A 128 -2.57 -4.48 -7.30
CA SER A 128 -1.16 -4.22 -7.56
C SER A 128 -0.63 -5.16 -8.64
N ASN A 129 0.43 -4.73 -9.31
CA ASN A 129 1.09 -5.50 -10.35
C ASN A 129 2.59 -5.36 -10.25
N THR A 130 3.27 -6.42 -10.63
CA THR A 130 4.73 -6.47 -10.70
C THR A 130 5.20 -7.51 -11.72
N THR A 131 6.48 -7.48 -12.01
CA THR A 131 7.19 -8.57 -12.69
C THR A 131 8.27 -9.07 -11.76
N THR A 132 8.35 -10.38 -11.54
CA THR A 132 9.42 -11.00 -10.75
C THR A 132 10.18 -11.96 -11.65
N SER A 133 11.45 -11.69 -11.91
CA SER A 133 12.27 -12.44 -12.88
C SER A 133 11.55 -12.64 -14.24
N ALA A 134 10.91 -13.77 -14.47
CA ALA A 134 10.14 -14.05 -15.70
C ALA A 134 8.62 -13.96 -15.51
N LEU A 135 8.14 -13.77 -14.27
CA LEU A 135 6.72 -13.87 -13.94
C LEU A 135 6.03 -12.50 -13.92
N LYS A 136 4.91 -12.40 -14.63
CA LYS A 136 3.98 -11.27 -14.55
C LYS A 136 2.94 -11.60 -13.48
N ILE A 137 2.88 -10.77 -12.44
CA ILE A 137 2.03 -10.99 -11.27
C ILE A 137 1.11 -9.79 -11.09
N ALA A 138 -0.16 -10.06 -10.86
CA ALA A 138 -1.11 -9.09 -10.35
C ALA A 138 -1.76 -9.62 -9.08
N MET A 139 -2.10 -8.72 -8.16
CA MET A 139 -2.80 -9.04 -6.94
C MET A 139 -4.05 -8.20 -6.80
N LYS A 140 -5.09 -8.80 -6.24
CA LYS A 140 -6.30 -8.09 -5.83
C LYS A 140 -6.69 -8.54 -4.44
N GLY A 141 -6.86 -7.59 -3.54
CA GLY A 141 -7.09 -7.89 -2.13
C GLY A 141 -8.01 -6.93 -1.42
N ILE A 142 -8.33 -7.34 -0.21
CA ILE A 142 -9.07 -6.58 0.80
C ILE A 142 -8.31 -6.62 2.11
N GLY A 143 -8.56 -5.63 2.96
CA GLY A 143 -8.03 -5.63 4.32
C GLY A 143 -8.87 -4.79 5.26
N VAL A 144 -8.73 -5.03 6.55
CA VAL A 144 -9.34 -4.25 7.63
C VAL A 144 -8.34 -4.03 8.75
N HIS A 145 -8.29 -2.81 9.25
CA HIS A 145 -7.66 -2.44 10.51
C HIS A 145 -8.74 -2.41 11.60
N LYS A 146 -8.59 -3.26 12.61
CA LYS A 146 -9.63 -3.57 13.60
C LYS A 146 -9.55 -2.73 14.88
N SER A 147 -8.96 -1.55 14.81
CA SER A 147 -9.03 -0.56 15.87
C SER A 147 -9.90 0.61 15.45
N VAL A 148 -10.70 1.12 16.35
CA VAL A 148 -11.53 2.31 16.12
C VAL A 148 -10.74 3.54 16.53
N GLU A 149 -9.99 4.09 15.58
CA GLU A 149 -9.10 5.22 15.78
C GLU A 149 -8.96 6.06 14.52
N ARG A 150 -8.53 7.31 14.69
CA ARG A 150 -8.25 8.19 13.56
C ARG A 150 -6.93 7.86 12.92
N ILE A 151 -6.99 7.51 11.65
CA ILE A 151 -5.84 7.31 10.80
C ILE A 151 -5.60 8.60 10.01
N THR A 152 -4.40 9.14 10.08
CA THR A 152 -4.01 10.39 9.41
C THR A 152 -3.08 10.16 8.21
N GLY A 153 -2.50 8.97 8.13
CA GLY A 153 -1.56 8.64 7.06
C GLY A 153 -1.28 7.15 6.96
N PHE A 154 -0.26 6.82 6.20
CA PHE A 154 0.20 5.44 6.04
C PHE A 154 1.71 5.38 5.81
N GLN A 155 2.28 4.21 6.05
CA GLN A 155 3.65 3.88 5.74
C GLN A 155 3.69 2.72 4.75
N MET A 156 4.40 2.91 3.64
CA MET A 156 4.89 1.81 2.81
C MET A 156 6.22 1.34 3.39
N HIS A 157 6.39 0.04 3.55
CA HIS A 157 7.64 -0.50 4.09
C HIS A 157 7.98 -1.87 3.49
N GLU A 158 9.26 -2.14 3.41
CA GLU A 158 9.79 -3.45 3.03
C GLU A 158 9.75 -4.39 4.25
N ILE A 159 9.34 -5.63 4.03
CA ILE A 159 9.01 -6.57 5.11
C ILE A 159 10.16 -6.84 6.09
N ASN A 160 11.39 -6.89 5.62
CA ASN A 160 12.56 -7.22 6.43
C ASN A 160 13.39 -5.99 6.82
N GLY A 161 13.08 -4.81 6.26
CA GLY A 161 13.80 -3.56 6.49
C GLY A 161 15.23 -3.49 5.91
N ASN A 162 15.67 -4.54 5.23
CA ASN A 162 17.05 -4.67 4.72
C ASN A 162 17.18 -4.69 3.20
N ARG A 163 16.07 -4.51 2.48
CA ARG A 163 16.03 -4.44 1.02
C ARG A 163 15.43 -3.11 0.60
N PRO A 164 16.27 -2.09 0.42
CA PRO A 164 15.78 -0.77 0.08
C PRO A 164 15.12 -0.76 -1.30
N TYR A 165 14.20 0.16 -1.47
CA TYR A 165 13.57 0.48 -2.74
C TYR A 165 13.81 1.94 -3.11
N ASN A 166 13.69 2.26 -4.38
CA ASN A 166 13.92 3.60 -4.93
C ASN A 166 13.03 3.84 -6.15
N GLY A 167 12.95 5.10 -6.54
CA GLY A 167 12.18 5.54 -7.71
C GLY A 167 10.69 5.60 -7.48
N GLY A 168 9.98 6.10 -8.48
CA GLY A 168 8.53 6.17 -8.51
C GLY A 168 7.92 7.28 -7.69
N HIS A 169 6.59 7.24 -7.65
CA HIS A 169 5.77 8.22 -6.95
C HIS A 169 4.67 7.51 -6.14
N ILE A 170 4.26 8.15 -5.06
CA ILE A 170 3.03 7.83 -4.35
C ILE A 170 2.15 9.06 -4.38
N THR A 171 0.94 8.93 -4.92
CA THR A 171 -0.03 10.03 -5.03
C THR A 171 -1.33 9.66 -4.35
N VAL A 172 -1.88 10.58 -3.56
CA VAL A 172 -3.11 10.41 -2.78
C VAL A 172 -4.17 11.38 -3.31
N TYR A 173 -5.38 10.86 -3.48
CA TYR A 173 -6.57 11.62 -3.84
C TYR A 173 -7.69 11.34 -2.84
N GLY A 174 -8.49 12.38 -2.52
CA GLY A 174 -9.78 12.22 -1.88
C GLY A 174 -10.88 12.00 -2.93
N VAL A 175 -11.88 11.20 -2.61
CA VAL A 175 -13.03 10.91 -3.48
C VAL A 175 -14.25 11.70 -2.99
N LYS A 176 -14.86 12.52 -3.86
CA LYS A 176 -16.10 13.25 -3.58
C LYS A 176 -17.31 12.56 -4.14
#